data_9a5c6830ac97ea220deafae167edd85c
#
_entry.id   9a5c6830ac97ea220deafae167edd85c
#
_cell.length_a   1.000
_cell.length_b   1.000
_cell.length_c   1.000
_cell.angle_alpha   90.00
_cell.angle_beta   90.00
_cell.angle_gamma   90.00
#
_symmetry.space_group_name_H-M   'P 1'
#
loop_
_entity.id
_entity.type
_entity.pdbx_description
1 polymer ?
#
loop_
_entity_poly.entity_id
_entity_poly.type
_entity_poly.pdbx_seq_one_letter_code
_entity_poly.pdbx_strand_id
1 'polypeptide(L)'
;MKNFNFISKITVFAAAIAATVPMLVQAESATVSAATGPLTTNARLDFRVTVPKVLFLRVGTGGLFGAAANTTIDLIDFVVPAANLGDASVIAATVASGDLGSGAVTALLRSNAGAVTLTANTVGALSNGAGDSIPWTQIAVASANLATPAFANTLPHTVPLPASGASANFAPAAVGKVTNVGSQWTYTYLNAAIVPAGTYGGVNVNNSRVTYTASVL
;
A
#
# COMPACT_ATOMS: atom_id res chain seq x y z
N MET A 1 76.08 -4.60 24.10
CA MET A 1 75.32 -3.33 24.21
C MET A 1 74.62 -3.07 22.90
N LYS A 2 73.33 -3.30 22.82
CA LYS A 2 72.42 -2.93 21.67
C LYS A 2 71.16 -2.37 22.24
N ASN A 3 71.01 -1.05 22.07
CA ASN A 3 69.77 -0.35 22.50
C ASN A 3 68.72 -0.59 21.49
N PHE A 4 67.54 -1.10 21.96
CA PHE A 4 66.31 -1.23 21.20
C PHE A 4 65.41 -0.04 21.54
N ASN A 5 65.28 0.89 20.61
CA ASN A 5 64.30 1.97 20.71
C ASN A 5 62.91 1.47 20.22
N PHE A 6 61.98 1.31 21.12
CA PHE A 6 60.58 1.09 20.79
C PHE A 6 59.90 2.44 20.59
N ILE A 7 59.63 2.81 19.36
CA ILE A 7 58.75 3.97 19.06
C ILE A 7 57.31 3.47 19.05
N SER A 8 56.59 3.78 20.12
CA SER A 8 55.14 3.57 20.21
C SER A 8 54.43 4.59 19.34
N LYS A 9 53.75 4.11 18.29
CA LYS A 9 52.85 4.93 17.46
C LYS A 9 51.49 5.03 18.19
N ILE A 10 51.27 6.16 18.86
CA ILE A 10 49.97 6.52 19.41
C ILE A 10 49.11 7.01 18.26
N THR A 11 48.15 6.20 17.83
CA THR A 11 47.12 6.61 16.89
C THR A 11 46.04 7.37 17.66
N VAL A 12 46.03 8.69 17.52
CA VAL A 12 44.96 9.53 18.09
C VAL A 12 43.73 9.38 17.23
N PHE A 13 42.72 8.67 17.71
CA PHE A 13 41.38 8.68 17.14
C PHE A 13 40.69 9.99 17.57
N ALA A 14 40.61 10.95 16.65
CA ALA A 14 39.77 12.13 16.83
C ALA A 14 38.31 11.72 16.62
N ALA A 15 37.59 11.43 17.70
CA ALA A 15 36.13 11.30 17.68
C ALA A 15 35.53 12.71 17.48
N ALA A 16 35.02 12.98 16.28
CA ALA A 16 34.21 14.16 16.03
C ALA A 16 32.85 13.99 16.74
N ILE A 17 32.74 14.51 17.94
CA ILE A 17 31.48 14.70 18.63
C ILE A 17 30.77 15.84 17.90
N ALA A 18 29.81 15.51 17.02
CA ALA A 18 28.84 16.47 16.52
C ALA A 18 28.01 16.96 17.71
N ALA A 19 28.39 18.06 18.30
CA ALA A 19 27.60 18.75 19.30
C ALA A 19 26.31 19.23 18.60
N THR A 20 25.20 18.49 18.76
CA THR A 20 23.87 19.01 18.52
C THR A 20 23.62 20.07 19.57
N VAL A 21 23.96 21.31 19.22
CA VAL A 21 23.61 22.46 20.04
C VAL A 21 22.06 22.49 20.06
N PRO A 22 21.40 22.28 21.20
CA PRO A 22 19.97 22.52 21.27
C PRO A 22 19.77 24.00 20.92
N MET A 23 19.08 24.27 19.81
CA MET A 23 18.63 25.63 19.56
C MET A 23 17.71 26.01 20.73
N LEU A 24 18.21 26.83 21.62
CA LEU A 24 17.40 27.43 22.66
C LEU A 24 16.34 28.25 21.94
N VAL A 25 15.12 27.74 21.87
CA VAL A 25 13.97 28.50 21.46
C VAL A 25 13.76 29.55 22.56
N GLN A 26 14.25 30.76 22.35
CA GLN A 26 14.00 31.86 23.25
C GLN A 26 12.59 32.38 22.98
N ALA A 27 11.74 32.30 23.99
CA ALA A 27 10.46 33.01 23.94
C ALA A 27 10.73 34.51 24.06
N GLU A 28 10.15 35.30 23.16
CA GLU A 28 10.21 36.76 23.27
C GLU A 28 9.41 37.21 24.50
N SER A 29 10.04 38.00 25.37
CA SER A 29 9.35 38.66 26.48
C SER A 29 9.53 40.16 26.35
N ALA A 30 8.47 40.93 26.48
CA ALA A 30 8.52 42.37 26.43
C ALA A 30 7.80 42.98 27.65
N THR A 31 8.44 43.93 28.32
CA THR A 31 7.86 44.66 29.44
C THR A 31 7.82 46.14 29.12
N VAL A 32 6.66 46.73 29.34
CA VAL A 32 6.46 48.20 29.18
C VAL A 32 5.98 48.74 30.52
N SER A 33 6.57 49.82 30.95
CA SER A 33 6.15 50.56 32.15
C SER A 33 6.04 52.03 31.86
N ALA A 34 4.99 52.69 32.35
CA ALA A 34 4.82 54.11 32.30
C ALA A 34 4.04 54.57 33.52
N ALA A 35 4.26 55.84 33.94
CA ALA A 35 3.56 56.42 35.10
C ALA A 35 2.09 56.77 34.79
N THR A 36 1.76 57.06 33.51
CA THR A 36 0.42 57.39 33.05
C THR A 36 0.26 56.97 31.56
N GLY A 37 -0.99 56.76 31.12
CA GLY A 37 -1.34 56.43 29.71
C GLY A 37 -1.50 54.90 29.45
N PRO A 38 -2.01 54.54 28.25
CA PRO A 38 -2.20 53.16 27.86
C PRO A 38 -0.84 52.46 27.62
N LEU A 39 -0.71 51.24 28.09
CA LEU A 39 0.44 50.37 27.85
C LEU A 39 0.05 49.24 26.89
N THR A 40 0.91 48.96 25.94
CA THR A 40 0.76 47.82 25.01
C THR A 40 2.12 47.15 24.89
N THR A 41 2.15 45.81 25.04
CA THR A 41 3.32 45.01 24.75
C THR A 41 2.94 43.75 23.93
N ASN A 42 3.87 43.25 23.15
CA ASN A 42 3.67 42.07 22.32
C ASN A 42 4.78 41.06 22.54
N ALA A 43 4.43 39.80 22.54
CA ALA A 43 5.36 38.67 22.50
C ALA A 43 4.95 37.75 21.35
N ARG A 44 5.93 37.19 20.64
CA ARG A 44 5.72 36.36 19.44
C ARG A 44 6.27 34.97 19.66
N LEU A 45 5.62 33.97 19.03
CA LEU A 45 6.07 32.59 18.96
C LEU A 45 6.02 32.15 17.51
N ASP A 46 7.10 31.50 17.05
CA ASP A 46 7.17 30.87 15.73
C ASP A 46 6.91 29.36 15.88
N PHE A 47 6.11 28.82 14.97
CA PHE A 47 5.77 27.40 14.93
C PHE A 47 6.31 26.77 13.65
N ARG A 48 6.89 25.57 13.76
CA ARG A 48 7.27 24.73 12.63
C ARG A 48 6.62 23.36 12.76
N VAL A 49 5.97 22.90 11.69
CA VAL A 49 5.45 21.55 11.56
C VAL A 49 6.10 20.90 10.36
N THR A 50 6.72 19.73 10.56
CA THR A 50 7.30 18.94 9.47
C THR A 50 6.44 17.69 9.28
N VAL A 51 5.91 17.52 8.06
CA VAL A 51 5.08 16.37 7.68
C VAL A 51 5.86 15.52 6.67
N PRO A 52 6.16 14.25 6.96
CA PRO A 52 6.85 13.37 6.02
C PRO A 52 5.96 13.01 4.84
N LYS A 53 6.57 12.69 3.69
CA LYS A 53 5.87 12.06 2.57
C LYS A 53 5.54 10.60 2.93
N VAL A 54 4.33 10.18 2.59
CA VAL A 54 3.83 8.83 2.84
C VAL A 54 3.13 8.28 1.62
N LEU A 55 3.37 6.99 1.34
CA LEU A 55 2.59 6.17 0.43
C LEU A 55 2.32 4.83 1.13
N PHE A 56 1.05 4.45 1.21
CA PHE A 56 0.60 3.19 1.81
C PHE A 56 -0.40 2.53 0.87
N LEU A 57 -0.18 1.25 0.59
CA LEU A 57 -1.09 0.38 -0.15
C LEU A 57 -1.33 -0.89 0.67
N ARG A 58 -2.59 -1.29 0.77
CA ARG A 58 -3.01 -2.59 1.28
C ARG A 58 -4.00 -3.20 0.30
N VAL A 59 -3.82 -4.49 -0.02
CA VAL A 59 -4.79 -5.34 -0.72
C VAL A 59 -4.82 -6.68 0.01
N GLY A 60 -5.97 -7.02 0.59
CA GLY A 60 -6.14 -8.22 1.41
C GLY A 60 -5.69 -8.06 2.86
N THR A 61 -5.27 -9.19 3.46
CA THR A 61 -4.85 -9.28 4.86
C THR A 61 -3.73 -8.29 5.17
N GLY A 62 -3.89 -7.51 6.23
CA GLY A 62 -2.89 -6.53 6.66
C GLY A 62 -3.43 -5.59 7.72
N GLY A 63 -2.53 -4.81 8.32
CA GLY A 63 -2.86 -3.76 9.27
C GLY A 63 -3.40 -2.49 8.61
N LEU A 64 -3.93 -1.59 9.41
CA LEU A 64 -4.23 -0.22 9.00
C LEU A 64 -2.94 0.57 8.84
N PHE A 65 -3.04 1.75 8.23
CA PHE A 65 -1.91 2.68 8.13
C PHE A 65 -1.27 2.94 9.50
N GLY A 66 0.05 2.79 9.56
CA GLY A 66 0.84 2.89 10.80
C GLY A 66 1.07 1.56 11.53
N ALA A 67 0.41 0.48 11.15
CA ALA A 67 0.75 -0.86 11.63
C ALA A 67 2.05 -1.38 11.00
N ALA A 68 2.61 -2.44 11.59
CA ALA A 68 3.76 -3.13 11.01
C ALA A 68 3.43 -3.68 9.60
N ALA A 69 4.43 -3.74 8.74
CA ALA A 69 4.28 -4.34 7.41
C ALA A 69 3.85 -5.82 7.54
N ASN A 70 2.93 -6.23 6.67
CA ASN A 70 2.46 -7.61 6.56
C ASN A 70 2.89 -8.19 5.21
N THR A 71 3.39 -9.41 5.22
CA THR A 71 3.82 -10.16 4.03
C THR A 71 2.86 -11.29 3.66
N THR A 72 1.75 -11.46 4.39
CA THR A 72 0.72 -12.43 4.06
C THR A 72 0.06 -12.08 2.74
N ILE A 73 -0.10 -13.07 1.88
CA ILE A 73 -0.76 -12.95 0.58
C ILE A 73 -2.00 -13.83 0.60
N ASP A 74 -3.16 -13.22 0.37
CA ASP A 74 -4.41 -13.95 0.34
C ASP A 74 -4.52 -14.78 -0.94
N LEU A 75 -5.05 -15.98 -0.81
CA LEU A 75 -5.49 -16.80 -1.92
C LEU A 75 -6.98 -16.55 -2.17
N ILE A 76 -7.33 -16.29 -3.41
CA ILE A 76 -8.73 -16.28 -3.86
C ILE A 76 -8.96 -17.59 -4.60
N ASP A 77 -9.77 -18.46 -4.03
CA ASP A 77 -9.99 -19.83 -4.51
C ASP A 77 -11.42 -20.00 -5.03
N PHE A 78 -11.55 -20.56 -6.23
CA PHE A 78 -12.83 -20.83 -6.88
C PHE A 78 -13.00 -22.32 -7.12
N VAL A 79 -14.12 -22.87 -6.71
CA VAL A 79 -14.47 -24.27 -6.98
C VAL A 79 -15.70 -24.30 -7.90
N VAL A 80 -15.51 -24.77 -9.12
CA VAL A 80 -16.59 -24.87 -10.11
C VAL A 80 -17.36 -26.16 -9.88
N PRO A 81 -18.67 -26.11 -9.57
CA PRO A 81 -19.49 -27.31 -9.48
C PRO A 81 -19.58 -27.99 -10.85
N ALA A 82 -19.56 -29.32 -10.89
CA ALA A 82 -19.64 -30.07 -12.14
C ALA A 82 -20.89 -29.75 -12.96
N ALA A 83 -22.01 -29.43 -12.31
CA ALA A 83 -23.26 -29.04 -12.96
C ALA A 83 -23.20 -27.66 -13.68
N ASN A 84 -22.23 -26.81 -13.32
CA ASN A 84 -22.10 -25.44 -13.84
C ASN A 84 -20.92 -25.28 -14.82
N LEU A 85 -20.25 -26.35 -15.21
CA LEU A 85 -19.05 -26.25 -16.00
C LEU A 85 -19.30 -25.54 -17.33
N GLY A 86 -18.73 -24.33 -17.48
CA GLY A 86 -18.77 -23.53 -18.72
C GLY A 86 -20.14 -22.99 -19.12
N ASP A 87 -21.07 -22.87 -18.17
CA ASP A 87 -22.46 -22.42 -18.42
C ASP A 87 -22.63 -20.90 -18.27
N ALA A 88 -21.53 -20.16 -18.07
CA ALA A 88 -21.46 -18.73 -17.79
C ALA A 88 -22.14 -18.31 -16.47
N SER A 89 -22.45 -19.24 -15.57
CA SER A 89 -22.84 -18.89 -14.21
C SER A 89 -21.63 -18.33 -13.45
N VAL A 90 -21.81 -17.20 -12.79
CA VAL A 90 -20.74 -16.56 -12.01
C VAL A 90 -20.47 -17.40 -10.78
N ILE A 91 -19.23 -17.83 -10.62
CA ILE A 91 -18.77 -18.61 -9.47
C ILE A 91 -18.17 -17.65 -8.44
N ALA A 92 -18.76 -17.63 -7.25
CA ALA A 92 -18.19 -16.96 -6.10
C ALA A 92 -16.97 -17.73 -5.58
N ALA A 93 -16.00 -17.02 -5.01
CA ALA A 93 -14.88 -17.69 -4.34
C ALA A 93 -15.35 -18.40 -3.06
N THR A 94 -14.56 -19.36 -2.59
CA THR A 94 -14.82 -20.09 -1.36
C THR A 94 -14.89 -19.15 -0.14
N VAL A 95 -15.64 -19.53 0.88
CA VAL A 95 -15.88 -18.68 2.07
C VAL A 95 -14.59 -18.23 2.76
N ALA A 96 -13.55 -19.06 2.74
CA ALA A 96 -12.26 -18.75 3.36
C ALA A 96 -11.35 -17.85 2.50
N SER A 97 -11.76 -17.47 1.28
CA SER A 97 -10.96 -16.69 0.34
C SER A 97 -11.04 -15.19 0.60
N GLY A 98 -9.88 -14.54 0.71
CA GLY A 98 -9.76 -13.11 1.02
C GLY A 98 -9.96 -12.78 2.50
N ASP A 99 -9.46 -11.63 2.93
CA ASP A 99 -9.53 -11.20 4.34
C ASP A 99 -10.97 -10.85 4.82
N LEU A 100 -11.89 -10.64 3.90
CA LEU A 100 -13.30 -10.40 4.18
C LEU A 100 -14.19 -11.61 3.84
N GLY A 101 -13.58 -12.69 3.32
CA GLY A 101 -14.28 -13.92 2.94
C GLY A 101 -14.96 -13.87 1.57
N SER A 102 -15.25 -15.04 1.02
CA SER A 102 -15.98 -15.21 -0.26
C SER A 102 -15.37 -14.42 -1.43
N GLY A 103 -14.05 -14.32 -1.48
CA GLY A 103 -13.32 -13.59 -2.53
C GLY A 103 -13.27 -12.08 -2.33
N ALA A 104 -13.77 -11.58 -1.22
CA ALA A 104 -13.71 -10.18 -0.89
C ALA A 104 -12.43 -9.83 -0.13
N VAL A 105 -11.79 -8.74 -0.51
CA VAL A 105 -10.57 -8.24 0.11
C VAL A 105 -10.66 -6.75 0.42
N THR A 106 -9.97 -6.34 1.48
CA THR A 106 -9.77 -4.93 1.82
C THR A 106 -8.76 -4.30 0.88
N ALA A 107 -9.11 -3.20 0.24
CA ALA A 107 -8.19 -2.39 -0.57
C ALA A 107 -8.09 -0.98 0.01
N LEU A 108 -6.90 -0.55 0.44
CA LEU A 108 -6.65 0.77 1.02
C LEU A 108 -5.50 1.46 0.30
N LEU A 109 -5.67 2.75 0.01
CA LEU A 109 -4.61 3.58 -0.56
C LEU A 109 -4.57 4.91 0.19
N ARG A 110 -3.38 5.26 0.71
CA ARG A 110 -3.15 6.55 1.37
C ARG A 110 -1.85 7.17 0.92
N SER A 111 -1.89 8.45 0.57
CA SER A 111 -0.72 9.25 0.21
C SER A 111 -0.95 10.72 0.55
N ASN A 112 0.12 11.44 0.89
CA ASN A 112 0.15 12.89 1.00
C ASN A 112 1.19 13.52 0.05
N ALA A 113 1.63 12.77 -0.95
CA ALA A 113 2.76 13.14 -1.80
C ALA A 113 2.36 13.62 -3.21
N GLY A 114 1.06 13.75 -3.48
CA GLY A 114 0.53 14.17 -4.79
C GLY A 114 -0.25 13.06 -5.50
N ALA A 115 -0.27 13.12 -6.83
CA ALA A 115 -0.96 12.12 -7.64
C ALA A 115 -0.32 10.74 -7.47
N VAL A 116 -1.15 9.72 -7.29
CA VAL A 116 -0.73 8.32 -7.19
C VAL A 116 -1.01 7.63 -8.53
N THR A 117 -0.11 6.76 -8.93
CA THR A 117 -0.35 5.76 -9.98
C THR A 117 -0.57 4.42 -9.29
N LEU A 118 -1.68 3.73 -9.57
CA LEU A 118 -1.99 2.39 -9.09
C LEU A 118 -2.24 1.47 -10.28
N THR A 119 -1.49 0.39 -10.37
CA THR A 119 -1.59 -0.60 -11.44
C THR A 119 -1.69 -2.01 -10.89
N ALA A 120 -2.36 -2.91 -11.61
CA ALA A 120 -2.30 -4.35 -11.42
C ALA A 120 -1.35 -4.96 -12.46
N ASN A 121 -0.56 -5.95 -12.08
CA ASN A 121 0.37 -6.65 -12.97
C ASN A 121 0.17 -8.16 -12.88
N THR A 122 0.18 -8.84 -14.03
CA THR A 122 0.14 -10.29 -14.15
C THR A 122 1.26 -10.77 -15.07
N VAL A 123 1.64 -12.04 -14.98
CA VAL A 123 2.73 -12.61 -15.83
C VAL A 123 2.18 -13.29 -17.09
N GLY A 124 0.92 -13.71 -17.06
CA GLY A 124 0.25 -14.43 -18.13
C GLY A 124 -1.03 -15.08 -17.61
N ALA A 125 -1.76 -15.79 -18.44
CA ALA A 125 -2.98 -16.50 -18.05
C ALA A 125 -2.72 -17.51 -16.92
N LEU A 126 -3.73 -17.76 -16.08
CA LEU A 126 -3.69 -18.83 -15.08
C LEU A 126 -3.44 -20.17 -15.78
N SER A 127 -2.42 -20.91 -15.38
CA SER A 127 -2.04 -22.20 -15.98
C SER A 127 -2.35 -23.35 -15.06
N ASN A 128 -2.56 -24.54 -15.61
CA ASN A 128 -2.60 -25.81 -14.86
C ASN A 128 -1.23 -26.52 -14.84
N GLY A 129 -0.19 -25.94 -15.49
CA GLY A 129 1.12 -26.56 -15.63
C GLY A 129 1.19 -27.69 -16.65
N ALA A 130 0.07 -28.10 -17.25
CA ALA A 130 -0.05 -29.16 -18.25
C ALA A 130 -0.29 -28.60 -19.69
N GLY A 131 -0.29 -27.30 -19.87
CA GLY A 131 -0.47 -26.63 -21.16
C GLY A 131 -1.80 -25.91 -21.32
N ASP A 132 -2.76 -26.12 -20.42
CA ASP A 132 -4.04 -25.40 -20.44
C ASP A 132 -4.00 -24.12 -19.62
N SER A 133 -4.89 -23.19 -19.96
CA SER A 133 -4.93 -21.90 -19.26
C SER A 133 -6.33 -21.29 -19.19
N ILE A 134 -6.54 -20.44 -18.18
CA ILE A 134 -7.71 -19.60 -18.00
C ILE A 134 -7.25 -18.14 -18.11
N PRO A 135 -7.77 -17.34 -19.06
CA PRO A 135 -7.39 -15.95 -19.19
C PRO A 135 -7.91 -15.11 -18.02
N TRP A 136 -7.16 -14.08 -17.61
CA TRP A 136 -7.55 -13.17 -16.55
C TRP A 136 -8.88 -12.44 -16.80
N THR A 137 -9.32 -12.34 -18.04
CA THR A 137 -10.65 -11.81 -18.40
C THR A 137 -11.81 -12.63 -17.83
N GLN A 138 -11.56 -13.86 -17.38
CA GLN A 138 -12.54 -14.69 -16.68
C GLN A 138 -12.62 -14.35 -15.17
N ILE A 139 -11.74 -13.50 -14.65
CA ILE A 139 -11.80 -13.03 -13.26
C ILE A 139 -12.32 -11.60 -13.27
N ALA A 140 -13.55 -11.42 -12.81
CA ALA A 140 -14.14 -10.10 -12.64
C ALA A 140 -13.83 -9.55 -11.23
N VAL A 141 -13.69 -8.22 -11.13
CA VAL A 141 -13.49 -7.51 -9.86
C VAL A 141 -14.58 -6.46 -9.72
N ALA A 142 -15.37 -6.56 -8.64
CA ALA A 142 -16.34 -5.56 -8.25
C ALA A 142 -15.83 -4.77 -7.04
N SER A 143 -16.12 -3.46 -7.01
CA SER A 143 -15.73 -2.59 -5.91
C SER A 143 -16.96 -2.10 -5.16
N ALA A 144 -16.92 -2.16 -3.83
CA ALA A 144 -17.94 -1.65 -2.95
C ALA A 144 -17.34 -0.81 -1.83
N ASN A 145 -18.17 -0.05 -1.13
CA ASN A 145 -17.71 0.66 0.07
C ASN A 145 -17.24 -0.32 1.13
N LEU A 146 -16.12 0.00 1.77
CA LEU A 146 -15.65 -0.74 2.92
C LEU A 146 -16.52 -0.37 4.13
N ALA A 147 -17.07 -1.38 4.81
CA ALA A 147 -17.95 -1.16 5.95
C ALA A 147 -17.17 -0.66 7.18
N THR A 148 -15.96 -1.23 7.42
CA THR A 148 -15.11 -0.90 8.56
C THR A 148 -13.64 -1.08 8.20
N PRO A 149 -12.78 -0.05 8.34
CA PRO A 149 -13.14 1.35 8.61
C PRO A 149 -13.83 2.02 7.43
N ALA A 150 -14.78 2.90 7.69
CA ALA A 150 -15.44 3.67 6.64
C ALA A 150 -14.47 4.73 6.06
N PHE A 151 -14.55 4.93 4.75
CA PHE A 151 -13.80 5.95 4.02
C PHE A 151 -14.77 6.90 3.33
N ALA A 152 -14.43 8.18 3.30
CA ALA A 152 -15.26 9.18 2.60
C ALA A 152 -15.26 8.96 1.07
N ASN A 153 -14.19 8.36 0.54
CA ASN A 153 -14.04 8.08 -0.89
C ASN A 153 -13.62 6.62 -1.09
N THR A 154 -14.11 6.03 -2.18
CA THR A 154 -13.81 4.66 -2.57
C THR A 154 -12.49 4.55 -3.35
N LEU A 155 -11.91 3.36 -3.34
CA LEU A 155 -10.82 2.94 -4.24
C LEU A 155 -11.42 1.97 -5.27
N PRO A 156 -11.97 2.45 -6.39
CA PRO A 156 -12.59 1.57 -7.38
C PRO A 156 -11.52 0.79 -8.16
N HIS A 157 -11.80 -0.47 -8.48
CA HIS A 157 -11.02 -1.25 -9.44
C HIS A 157 -11.66 -1.09 -10.83
N THR A 158 -11.30 -0.01 -11.52
CA THR A 158 -11.98 0.42 -12.76
C THR A 158 -11.45 -0.25 -14.03
N VAL A 159 -10.38 -1.01 -13.93
CA VAL A 159 -9.75 -1.69 -15.08
C VAL A 159 -9.82 -3.21 -14.89
N PRO A 160 -9.95 -4.00 -15.96
CA PRO A 160 -9.84 -5.46 -15.86
C PRO A 160 -8.42 -5.87 -15.45
N LEU A 161 -8.27 -7.07 -14.90
CA LEU A 161 -6.95 -7.67 -14.70
C LEU A 161 -6.28 -7.85 -16.08
N PRO A 162 -5.02 -7.43 -16.25
CA PRO A 162 -4.35 -7.49 -17.53
C PRO A 162 -4.05 -8.94 -17.93
N ALA A 163 -4.06 -9.23 -19.21
CA ALA A 163 -3.70 -10.56 -19.72
C ALA A 163 -2.23 -10.89 -19.43
N SER A 164 -1.36 -9.88 -19.48
CA SER A 164 0.06 -9.92 -19.10
C SER A 164 0.58 -8.50 -18.97
N GLY A 165 1.58 -8.28 -18.09
CA GLY A 165 2.14 -6.97 -17.81
C GLY A 165 1.24 -6.11 -16.93
N ALA A 166 1.46 -4.80 -16.93
CA ALA A 166 0.75 -3.86 -16.12
C ALA A 166 -0.54 -3.36 -16.76
N SER A 167 -1.59 -3.16 -15.97
CA SER A 167 -2.82 -2.47 -16.37
C SER A 167 -2.59 -0.97 -16.60
N ALA A 168 -3.60 -0.28 -17.10
CA ALA A 168 -3.69 1.17 -17.01
C ALA A 168 -3.74 1.61 -15.53
N ASN A 169 -3.41 2.89 -15.28
CA ASN A 169 -3.58 3.49 -13.96
C ASN A 169 -5.07 3.60 -13.60
N PHE A 170 -5.43 3.17 -12.40
CA PHE A 170 -6.80 3.27 -11.86
C PHE A 170 -6.85 3.91 -10.46
N ALA A 171 -5.77 4.56 -10.02
CA ALA A 171 -5.82 5.34 -8.79
C ALA A 171 -6.80 6.51 -8.93
N PRO A 172 -7.62 6.81 -7.90
CA PRO A 172 -8.44 8.00 -7.90
C PRO A 172 -7.59 9.26 -7.86
N ALA A 173 -8.14 10.36 -8.37
CA ALA A 173 -7.47 11.65 -8.34
C ALA A 173 -7.21 12.10 -6.88
N ALA A 174 -6.03 12.62 -6.63
CA ALA A 174 -5.70 13.22 -5.34
C ALA A 174 -6.45 14.55 -5.13
N VAL A 175 -6.94 14.78 -3.92
CA VAL A 175 -7.55 16.04 -3.51
C VAL A 175 -6.55 16.81 -2.65
N GLY A 176 -6.11 17.99 -3.10
CA GLY A 176 -5.12 18.78 -2.39
C GLY A 176 -3.79 18.07 -2.13
N LYS A 177 -3.33 17.24 -3.08
CA LYS A 177 -2.16 16.36 -2.97
C LYS A 177 -2.32 15.19 -1.97
N VAL A 178 -3.52 14.95 -1.45
CA VAL A 178 -3.83 13.87 -0.53
C VAL A 178 -4.74 12.84 -1.20
N THR A 179 -4.39 11.57 -1.03
CA THR A 179 -5.23 10.41 -1.36
C THR A 179 -5.49 9.65 -0.07
N ASN A 180 -6.76 9.41 0.27
CA ASN A 180 -7.15 8.59 1.41
C ASN A 180 -8.47 7.89 1.07
N VAL A 181 -8.35 6.68 0.54
CA VAL A 181 -9.45 5.94 -0.05
C VAL A 181 -9.41 4.48 0.38
N GLY A 182 -10.58 3.85 0.42
CA GLY A 182 -10.71 2.44 0.76
C GLY A 182 -11.96 1.81 0.17
N SER A 183 -11.84 0.55 -0.22
CA SER A 183 -12.93 -0.25 -0.77
C SER A 183 -12.79 -1.71 -0.35
N GLN A 184 -13.89 -2.41 -0.44
CA GLN A 184 -13.91 -3.84 -0.59
C GLN A 184 -13.84 -4.17 -2.09
N TRP A 185 -12.87 -5.01 -2.50
CA TRP A 185 -12.83 -5.61 -3.83
C TRP A 185 -13.28 -7.06 -3.73
N THR A 186 -14.23 -7.45 -4.58
CA THR A 186 -14.73 -8.83 -4.62
C THR A 186 -14.44 -9.45 -5.96
N TYR A 187 -13.74 -10.58 -5.94
CA TYR A 187 -13.36 -11.33 -7.12
C TYR A 187 -14.38 -12.45 -7.38
N THR A 188 -14.72 -12.62 -8.65
CA THR A 188 -15.61 -13.70 -9.11
C THR A 188 -15.04 -14.33 -10.39
N TYR A 189 -15.29 -15.62 -10.58
CA TYR A 189 -14.96 -16.32 -11.82
C TYR A 189 -16.18 -16.40 -12.73
N LEU A 190 -16.04 -15.92 -13.97
CA LEU A 190 -17.15 -15.78 -14.91
C LEU A 190 -17.58 -17.11 -15.54
N ASN A 191 -16.72 -18.13 -15.55
CA ASN A 191 -17.03 -19.49 -16.01
C ASN A 191 -17.67 -19.53 -17.41
N ALA A 192 -17.25 -18.62 -18.30
CA ALA A 192 -17.89 -18.42 -19.61
C ALA A 192 -17.50 -19.47 -20.67
N ALA A 193 -16.57 -20.38 -20.34
CA ALA A 193 -16.12 -21.43 -21.26
C ALA A 193 -15.82 -22.72 -20.51
N ILE A 194 -16.02 -23.85 -21.17
CA ILE A 194 -15.55 -25.14 -20.68
C ILE A 194 -14.03 -25.18 -20.79
N VAL A 195 -13.37 -25.47 -19.70
CA VAL A 195 -11.91 -25.67 -19.63
C VAL A 195 -11.57 -27.10 -19.24
N PRO A 196 -10.43 -27.67 -19.66
CA PRO A 196 -9.99 -29.00 -19.24
C PRO A 196 -9.95 -29.12 -17.72
N ALA A 197 -10.18 -30.33 -17.21
CA ALA A 197 -10.11 -30.61 -15.79
C ALA A 197 -8.70 -30.34 -15.25
N GLY A 198 -8.59 -29.67 -14.10
CA GLY A 198 -7.32 -29.34 -13.47
C GLY A 198 -7.43 -28.24 -12.42
N THR A 199 -6.32 -27.98 -11.74
CA THR A 199 -6.18 -26.82 -10.85
C THR A 199 -5.37 -25.76 -11.58
N TYR A 200 -5.94 -24.58 -11.77
CA TYR A 200 -5.32 -23.45 -12.45
C TYR A 200 -4.85 -22.41 -11.42
N GLY A 201 -3.56 -22.09 -11.45
CA GLY A 201 -2.98 -21.19 -10.47
C GLY A 201 -2.59 -21.88 -9.18
N GLY A 202 -2.61 -21.15 -8.07
CA GLY A 202 -2.22 -21.59 -6.74
C GLY A 202 -1.39 -20.56 -6.00
N VAL A 203 -0.71 -20.90 -4.92
CA VAL A 203 0.09 -19.96 -4.14
C VAL A 203 1.42 -19.68 -4.86
N ASN A 204 1.49 -18.57 -5.58
CA ASN A 204 2.67 -18.13 -6.37
C ASN A 204 3.18 -19.14 -7.40
N VAL A 205 2.29 -19.88 -8.00
CA VAL A 205 2.59 -20.85 -9.05
C VAL A 205 1.68 -20.64 -10.25
N ASN A 206 2.05 -21.13 -11.42
CA ASN A 206 1.18 -21.21 -12.59
C ASN A 206 0.55 -19.84 -12.98
N ASN A 207 1.32 -18.76 -12.90
CA ASN A 207 0.92 -17.38 -13.22
C ASN A 207 -0.23 -16.82 -12.36
N SER A 208 -0.47 -17.39 -11.18
CA SER A 208 -1.64 -17.06 -10.34
C SER A 208 -1.55 -15.70 -9.64
N ARG A 209 -0.39 -15.03 -9.66
CA ARG A 209 -0.20 -13.82 -8.87
C ARG A 209 -0.59 -12.56 -9.62
N VAL A 210 -1.46 -11.76 -8.99
CA VAL A 210 -1.66 -10.35 -9.35
C VAL A 210 -0.86 -9.49 -8.37
N THR A 211 0.01 -8.63 -8.89
CA THR A 211 0.77 -7.69 -8.07
C THR A 211 0.22 -6.28 -8.27
N TYR A 212 -0.26 -5.68 -7.20
CA TYR A 212 -0.70 -4.29 -7.19
C TYR A 212 0.47 -3.39 -6.80
N THR A 213 0.70 -2.34 -7.59
CA THR A 213 1.79 -1.39 -7.37
C THR A 213 1.23 0.03 -7.33
N ALA A 214 1.49 0.71 -6.22
CA ALA A 214 1.25 2.14 -6.09
C ALA A 214 2.57 2.90 -6.17
N SER A 215 2.58 4.05 -6.87
CA SER A 215 3.74 4.94 -6.95
C SER A 215 3.31 6.40 -6.93
N VAL A 216 4.18 7.28 -6.44
CA VAL A 216 4.08 8.74 -6.52
C VAL A 216 5.36 9.28 -7.14
N LEU A 217 5.26 10.28 -7.99
CA LEU A 217 6.39 10.96 -8.63
C LEU A 217 6.92 12.11 -7.76
#